data_c4eb1e046b4d12ec8e2a482711620503
#
_entry.id   c4eb1e046b4d12ec8e2a482711620503
#
_cell.length_a   1.000
_cell.length_b   1.000
_cell.length_c   1.000
_cell.angle_alpha   90.00
_cell.angle_beta   90.00
_cell.angle_gamma   90.00
#
_symmetry.space_group_name_H-M   'P 1'
#
loop_
_entity.id
_entity.type
_entity.pdbx_description
1 polymer ?
#
loop_
_entity_poly.entity_id
_entity_poly.type
_entity_poly.pdbx_seq_one_letter_code
_entity_poly.pdbx_strand_id
1 'polypeptide(L)'
;MPVLIGMRLTRWNLRLEALEKVATRILRAIGEAKAVLSLEIVGDGRMRRLNRAYRQRNNTTDVLAFATREGPGPPSLLLGDVVISLPQAIRQAHEHEVPVDREVVSLLIHGILHLCGYDHERGEDEARRMATRERQLLRRLGSIPELLEP
;
A
#
# COMPACT_ATOMS: atom_id res chain seq x y z
N MET A 1 17.54 -5.96 1.62
CA MET A 1 16.54 -4.88 1.62
C MET A 1 15.16 -5.50 1.51
N PRO A 2 14.29 -5.38 2.54
CA PRO A 2 12.98 -6.01 2.50
C PRO A 2 11.97 -5.28 1.62
N VAL A 3 12.27 -4.04 1.21
CA VAL A 3 11.33 -3.25 0.41
C VAL A 3 12.02 -2.74 -0.83
N LEU A 4 11.44 -3.06 -1.99
CA LEU A 4 11.90 -2.58 -3.29
C LEU A 4 10.89 -1.54 -3.77
N ILE A 5 11.33 -0.30 -3.96
CA ILE A 5 10.43 0.79 -4.34
C ILE A 5 10.77 1.30 -5.73
N GLY A 6 9.76 1.33 -6.61
CA GLY A 6 9.85 1.98 -7.91
C GLY A 6 8.92 3.17 -7.97
N MET A 7 9.33 4.23 -8.66
CA MET A 7 8.50 5.40 -8.85
C MET A 7 8.64 5.89 -10.29
N ARG A 8 7.49 6.04 -10.96
CA ARG A 8 7.44 6.46 -12.38
C ARG A 8 6.70 7.77 -12.55
N LEU A 9 6.89 8.68 -11.59
CA LEU A 9 6.29 10.01 -11.62
C LEU A 9 7.38 11.06 -11.63
N THR A 10 7.18 12.12 -12.41
CA THR A 10 8.11 13.24 -12.47
C THR A 10 7.54 14.52 -11.88
N ARG A 11 6.21 14.58 -11.70
CA ARG A 11 5.53 15.78 -11.21
C ARG A 11 5.68 15.97 -9.71
N TRP A 12 5.72 14.89 -8.94
CA TRP A 12 5.87 14.93 -7.49
C TRP A 12 7.11 14.21 -7.07
N ASN A 13 7.67 14.62 -5.95
CA ASN A 13 8.87 14.01 -5.37
C ASN A 13 8.51 13.40 -4.02
N LEU A 14 8.77 12.10 -3.87
CA LEU A 14 8.58 11.39 -2.61
C LEU A 14 9.94 11.08 -1.99
N ARG A 15 9.98 11.14 -0.66
CA ARG A 15 11.16 10.71 0.10
C ARG A 15 11.14 9.19 0.21
N LEU A 16 11.76 8.53 -0.76
CA LEU A 16 11.70 7.07 -0.88
C LEU A 16 12.31 6.36 0.31
N GLU A 17 13.38 6.91 0.89
CA GLU A 17 13.97 6.32 2.09
C GLU A 17 13.02 6.34 3.29
N ALA A 18 12.30 7.43 3.47
CA ALA A 18 11.31 7.55 4.54
C ALA A 18 10.18 6.56 4.32
N LEU A 19 9.71 6.43 3.08
CA LEU A 19 8.66 5.48 2.72
C LEU A 19 9.12 4.04 2.97
N GLU A 20 10.35 3.72 2.61
CA GLU A 20 10.93 2.39 2.86
C GLU A 20 10.97 2.08 4.35
N LYS A 21 11.35 3.05 5.18
CA LYS A 21 11.38 2.86 6.63
C LYS A 21 9.99 2.59 7.20
N VAL A 22 9.00 3.33 6.72
CA VAL A 22 7.62 3.12 7.15
C VAL A 22 7.14 1.72 6.76
N ALA A 23 7.38 1.32 5.51
CA ALA A 23 7.00 -0.02 5.04
C ALA A 23 7.67 -1.12 5.86
N THR A 24 8.95 -0.95 6.16
CA THR A 24 9.70 -1.91 6.99
C THR A 24 9.09 -2.03 8.39
N ARG A 25 8.69 -0.90 8.99
CA ARG A 25 8.06 -0.90 10.31
C ARG A 25 6.70 -1.60 10.27
N ILE A 26 5.94 -1.41 9.20
CA ILE A 26 4.66 -2.11 9.03
C ILE A 26 4.90 -3.62 8.95
N LEU A 27 5.84 -4.06 8.14
CA LEU A 27 6.16 -5.48 7.98
C LEU A 27 6.58 -6.10 9.31
N ARG A 28 7.39 -5.41 10.09
CA ARG A 28 7.77 -5.88 11.43
C ARG A 28 6.57 -6.00 12.36
N ALA A 29 5.69 -5.01 12.32
CA ALA A 29 4.52 -4.99 13.20
C ALA A 29 3.55 -6.14 12.93
N ILE A 30 3.49 -6.62 11.69
CA ILE A 30 2.62 -7.74 11.32
C ILE A 30 3.32 -9.10 11.34
N GLY A 31 4.57 -9.14 11.79
CA GLY A 31 5.32 -10.39 11.90
C GLY A 31 5.96 -10.86 10.59
N GLU A 32 6.16 -9.98 9.63
CA GLU A 32 6.71 -10.28 8.32
C GLU A 32 8.06 -9.59 8.08
N ALA A 33 8.88 -9.50 9.13
CA ALA A 33 10.16 -8.78 9.07
C ALA A 33 11.13 -9.34 8.03
N LYS A 34 11.00 -10.62 7.69
CA LYS A 34 11.87 -11.29 6.71
C LYS A 34 11.31 -11.26 5.29
N ALA A 35 10.08 -10.80 5.12
CA ALA A 35 9.45 -10.78 3.80
C ALA A 35 10.01 -9.64 2.94
N VAL A 36 9.96 -9.85 1.64
CA VAL A 36 10.30 -8.82 0.66
C VAL A 36 9.00 -8.25 0.09
N LEU A 37 8.90 -6.94 0.07
CA LEU A 37 7.74 -6.22 -0.49
C LEU A 37 8.19 -5.44 -1.71
N SER A 38 7.45 -5.57 -2.81
CA SER A 38 7.61 -4.71 -3.98
C SER A 38 6.56 -3.60 -3.91
N LEU A 39 6.99 -2.36 -3.97
CA LEU A 39 6.11 -1.19 -3.89
C LEU A 39 6.35 -0.30 -5.10
N GLU A 40 5.28 0.04 -5.81
CA GLU A 40 5.36 0.91 -6.98
C GLU A 40 4.43 2.11 -6.79
N ILE A 41 4.98 3.31 -7.01
CA ILE A 41 4.21 4.55 -6.95
C ILE A 41 4.01 5.03 -8.39
N VAL A 42 2.77 5.19 -8.78
CA VAL A 42 2.38 5.44 -10.17
C VAL A 42 1.41 6.61 -10.28
N GLY A 43 1.19 7.06 -11.53
CA GLY A 43 0.15 8.04 -11.85
C GLY A 43 -1.16 7.35 -12.25
N ASP A 44 -2.18 8.16 -12.53
CA ASP A 44 -3.52 7.68 -12.87
C ASP A 44 -3.54 6.80 -14.12
N GLY A 45 -2.78 7.19 -15.16
CA GLY A 45 -2.77 6.45 -16.41
C GLY A 45 -2.28 5.02 -16.24
N ARG A 46 -1.16 4.85 -15.56
CA ARG A 46 -0.62 3.52 -15.28
C ARG A 46 -1.55 2.73 -14.37
N MET A 47 -2.09 3.38 -13.35
CA MET A 47 -3.03 2.71 -12.44
C MET A 47 -4.27 2.21 -13.18
N ARG A 48 -4.81 3.02 -14.10
CA ARG A 48 -5.96 2.62 -14.91
C ARG A 48 -5.62 1.41 -15.78
N ARG A 49 -4.44 1.39 -16.39
CA ARG A 49 -4.00 0.26 -17.21
C ARG A 49 -3.86 -1.02 -16.39
N LEU A 50 -3.27 -0.92 -15.19
CA LEU A 50 -3.12 -2.05 -14.30
C LEU A 50 -4.47 -2.55 -13.80
N ASN A 51 -5.36 -1.65 -13.43
CA ASN A 51 -6.68 -2.01 -12.95
C ASN A 51 -7.50 -2.71 -14.03
N ARG A 52 -7.40 -2.24 -15.26
CA ARG A 52 -8.08 -2.88 -16.41
C ARG A 52 -7.49 -4.25 -16.71
N ALA A 53 -6.17 -4.38 -16.69
CA ALA A 53 -5.49 -5.64 -17.03
C ALA A 53 -5.75 -6.73 -15.99
N TYR A 54 -5.77 -6.38 -14.70
CA TYR A 54 -5.79 -7.37 -13.62
C TYR A 54 -7.11 -7.48 -12.89
N ARG A 55 -7.95 -6.43 -12.92
CA ARG A 55 -9.26 -6.44 -12.26
C ARG A 55 -10.41 -6.22 -13.23
N GLN A 56 -10.13 -6.07 -14.52
CA GLN A 56 -11.11 -5.86 -15.59
C GLN A 56 -12.00 -4.63 -15.37
N ARG A 57 -11.45 -3.61 -14.69
CA ARG A 57 -12.13 -2.33 -14.45
C ARG A 57 -11.38 -1.23 -15.20
N ASN A 58 -12.07 -0.47 -16.01
CA ASN A 58 -11.48 0.59 -16.83
C ASN A 58 -11.58 1.94 -16.11
N ASN A 59 -11.10 2.02 -14.90
CA ASN A 59 -11.02 3.25 -14.11
C ASN A 59 -9.77 3.24 -13.25
N THR A 60 -9.42 4.40 -12.71
CA THR A 60 -8.32 4.48 -11.75
C THR A 60 -8.78 3.99 -10.38
N THR A 61 -7.84 3.57 -9.56
CA THR A 61 -8.07 3.24 -8.16
C THR A 61 -6.91 3.80 -7.34
N ASP A 62 -7.02 3.73 -6.03
CA ASP A 62 -5.99 4.27 -5.12
C ASP A 62 -4.84 3.28 -4.90
N VAL A 63 -5.15 2.01 -4.72
CA VAL A 63 -4.15 0.98 -4.40
C VAL A 63 -4.55 -0.35 -5.01
N LEU A 64 -3.55 -1.10 -5.51
CA LEU A 64 -3.69 -2.48 -5.94
C LEU A 64 -2.67 -3.34 -5.18
N ALA A 65 -3.05 -4.56 -4.86
CA ALA A 65 -2.18 -5.50 -4.18
C ALA A 65 -2.26 -6.86 -4.86
N PHE A 66 -1.08 -7.44 -5.15
CA PHE A 66 -0.97 -8.72 -5.84
C PHE A 66 -0.14 -9.66 -4.97
N ALA A 67 -0.79 -10.63 -4.31
CA ALA A 67 -0.12 -11.57 -3.44
C ALA A 67 0.66 -12.60 -4.24
N THR A 68 1.90 -12.85 -3.82
CA THR A 68 2.75 -13.85 -4.45
C THR A 68 2.65 -15.20 -3.75
N ARG A 69 2.24 -15.21 -2.47
CA ARG A 69 2.19 -16.42 -1.65
C ARG A 69 0.95 -17.27 -1.86
N GLU A 70 0.04 -16.86 -2.72
CA GLU A 70 -1.15 -17.63 -3.01
C GLU A 70 -0.82 -18.76 -3.97
N GLY A 71 -1.28 -19.96 -3.66
CA GLY A 71 -1.09 -21.12 -4.50
C GLY A 71 -0.31 -22.23 -3.82
N PRO A 72 -0.19 -23.41 -4.50
CA PRO A 72 0.52 -24.56 -3.94
C PRO A 72 2.03 -24.33 -3.95
N GLY A 73 2.71 -24.93 -2.99
CA GLY A 73 4.15 -24.90 -2.90
C GLY A 73 4.66 -24.21 -1.65
N PRO A 74 6.00 -24.19 -1.47
CA PRO A 74 6.58 -23.53 -0.30
C PRO A 74 6.36 -22.02 -0.35
N PRO A 75 6.20 -21.35 0.80
CA PRO A 75 6.00 -19.90 0.83
C PRO A 75 7.23 -19.17 0.29
N SER A 76 7.00 -18.18 -0.57
CA SER A 76 8.02 -17.30 -1.10
C SER A 76 8.41 -16.25 -0.06
N LEU A 77 9.68 -15.80 -0.10
CA LEU A 77 10.09 -14.62 0.66
C LEU A 77 9.40 -13.36 0.14
N LEU A 78 9.08 -13.31 -1.15
CA LEU A 78 8.35 -12.20 -1.73
C LEU A 78 6.89 -12.27 -1.27
N LEU A 79 6.48 -11.29 -0.49
CA LEU A 79 5.10 -11.18 0.01
C LEU A 79 4.14 -10.83 -1.13
N GLY A 80 4.54 -9.88 -1.96
CA GLY A 80 3.76 -9.47 -3.12
C GLY A 80 4.09 -8.06 -3.55
N ASP A 81 3.21 -7.52 -4.38
CA ASP A 81 3.34 -6.19 -4.96
C ASP A 81 2.21 -5.30 -4.47
N VAL A 82 2.55 -4.08 -4.05
CA VAL A 82 1.58 -3.02 -3.75
C VAL A 82 1.84 -1.87 -4.72
N VAL A 83 0.80 -1.42 -5.39
CA VAL A 83 0.87 -0.30 -6.34
C VAL A 83 -0.05 0.80 -5.83
N ILE A 84 0.48 2.00 -5.65
CA ILE A 84 -0.26 3.15 -5.14
C ILE A 84 -0.28 4.25 -6.20
N SER A 85 -1.48 4.78 -6.48
CA SER A 85 -1.62 5.98 -7.30
C SER A 85 -1.43 7.21 -6.43
N LEU A 86 -0.35 7.95 -6.63
CA LEU A 86 -0.09 9.17 -5.88
C LEU A 86 -1.12 10.26 -6.15
N PRO A 87 -1.52 10.53 -7.42
CA PRO A 87 -2.56 11.53 -7.67
C PRO A 87 -3.87 11.20 -6.94
N GLN A 88 -4.27 9.94 -6.94
CA GLN A 88 -5.49 9.53 -6.23
C GLN A 88 -5.35 9.68 -4.72
N ALA A 89 -4.17 9.33 -4.18
CA ALA A 89 -3.89 9.53 -2.76
C ALA A 89 -3.99 11.02 -2.37
N ILE A 90 -3.49 11.90 -3.22
CA ILE A 90 -3.58 13.35 -2.98
C ILE A 90 -5.02 13.82 -2.96
N ARG A 91 -5.84 13.37 -3.93
CA ARG A 91 -7.25 13.71 -3.98
C ARG A 91 -8.01 13.22 -2.75
N GLN A 92 -7.75 11.97 -2.33
CA GLN A 92 -8.40 11.38 -1.16
C GLN A 92 -7.98 12.07 0.13
N ALA A 93 -6.71 12.44 0.25
CA ALA A 93 -6.22 13.16 1.41
C ALA A 93 -6.98 14.48 1.57
N HIS A 94 -7.21 15.19 0.46
CA HIS A 94 -7.98 16.42 0.46
C HIS A 94 -9.43 16.17 0.89
N GLU A 95 -10.07 15.13 0.34
CA GLU A 95 -11.45 14.77 0.70
C GLU A 95 -11.58 14.37 2.16
N HIS A 96 -10.61 13.62 2.70
CA HIS A 96 -10.62 13.15 4.07
C HIS A 96 -10.09 14.18 5.07
N GLU A 97 -9.60 15.33 4.56
CA GLU A 97 -9.01 16.39 5.39
C GLU A 97 -7.85 15.86 6.25
N VAL A 98 -6.98 15.07 5.64
CA VAL A 98 -5.78 14.53 6.29
C VAL A 98 -4.56 14.88 5.45
N PRO A 99 -3.35 14.89 6.06
CA PRO A 99 -2.13 15.07 5.28
C PRO A 99 -1.92 13.98 4.24
N VAL A 100 -1.32 14.33 3.11
CA VAL A 100 -1.04 13.36 2.03
C VAL A 100 -0.16 12.22 2.56
N ASP A 101 0.81 12.52 3.41
CA ASP A 101 1.69 11.51 3.98
C ASP A 101 0.90 10.44 4.71
N ARG A 102 -0.08 10.84 5.50
CA ARG A 102 -0.95 9.91 6.22
C ARG A 102 -1.79 9.08 5.27
N GLU A 103 -2.33 9.67 4.20
CA GLU A 103 -3.12 8.94 3.22
C GLU A 103 -2.28 7.87 2.53
N VAL A 104 -1.06 8.22 2.12
CA VAL A 104 -0.15 7.26 1.49
C VAL A 104 0.15 6.09 2.43
N VAL A 105 0.41 6.38 3.71
CA VAL A 105 0.68 5.33 4.70
C VAL A 105 -0.56 4.45 4.90
N SER A 106 -1.76 5.04 4.96
CA SER A 106 -3.00 4.27 5.08
C SER A 106 -3.19 3.31 3.90
N LEU A 107 -2.93 3.78 2.68
CA LEU A 107 -3.03 2.94 1.49
C LEU A 107 -1.97 1.84 1.50
N LEU A 108 -0.77 2.14 1.96
CA LEU A 108 0.29 1.15 2.08
C LEU A 108 -0.09 0.05 3.07
N ILE A 109 -0.61 0.43 4.24
CA ILE A 109 -1.09 -0.53 5.24
C ILE A 109 -2.19 -1.40 4.65
N HIS A 110 -3.16 -0.80 3.98
CA HIS A 110 -4.27 -1.51 3.35
C HIS A 110 -3.75 -2.54 2.34
N GLY A 111 -2.84 -2.14 1.47
CA GLY A 111 -2.25 -3.03 0.47
C GLY A 111 -1.47 -4.18 1.10
N ILE A 112 -0.66 -3.89 2.12
CA ILE A 112 0.11 -4.93 2.81
C ILE A 112 -0.82 -5.93 3.51
N LEU A 113 -1.88 -5.45 4.17
CA LEU A 113 -2.85 -6.34 4.81
C LEU A 113 -3.54 -7.24 3.79
N HIS A 114 -3.85 -6.72 2.60
CA HIS A 114 -4.38 -7.54 1.51
C HIS A 114 -3.42 -8.67 1.15
N LEU A 115 -2.14 -8.38 1.07
CA LEU A 115 -1.13 -9.40 0.78
C LEU A 115 -1.08 -10.49 1.87
N CYS A 116 -1.47 -10.13 3.08
CA CYS A 116 -1.51 -11.06 4.22
C CYS A 116 -2.82 -11.80 4.37
N GLY A 117 -3.74 -11.64 3.41
CA GLY A 117 -4.99 -12.40 3.39
C GLY A 117 -6.22 -11.66 3.88
N TYR A 118 -6.09 -10.42 4.34
CA TYR A 118 -7.26 -9.61 4.69
C TYR A 118 -8.00 -9.20 3.42
N ASP A 119 -9.32 -9.30 3.44
CA ASP A 119 -10.13 -8.94 2.27
C ASP A 119 -11.45 -8.33 2.72
N HIS A 120 -11.56 -7.02 2.58
CA HIS A 120 -12.76 -6.27 2.99
C HIS A 120 -13.97 -6.56 2.11
N GLU A 121 -13.78 -7.19 0.94
CA GLU A 121 -14.86 -7.52 0.02
C GLU A 121 -15.54 -8.84 0.35
N ARG A 122 -15.02 -9.61 1.33
CA ARG A 122 -15.58 -10.91 1.73
C ARG A 122 -16.73 -10.80 2.72
N GLY A 123 -17.12 -9.60 3.14
CA GLY A 123 -18.23 -9.38 4.04
C GLY A 123 -17.90 -8.36 5.12
N GLU A 124 -18.92 -8.06 5.94
CA GLU A 124 -18.80 -7.02 6.96
C GLU A 124 -17.81 -7.37 8.06
N ASP A 125 -17.76 -8.64 8.47
CA ASP A 125 -16.85 -9.08 9.55
C ASP A 125 -15.40 -8.96 9.11
N GLU A 126 -15.09 -9.38 7.88
CA GLU A 126 -13.76 -9.23 7.33
C GLU A 126 -13.38 -7.76 7.15
N ALA A 127 -14.32 -6.93 6.69
CA ALA A 127 -14.09 -5.51 6.54
C ALA A 127 -13.79 -4.84 7.88
N ARG A 128 -14.55 -5.19 8.93
CA ARG A 128 -14.31 -4.66 10.28
C ARG A 128 -12.97 -5.10 10.84
N ARG A 129 -12.62 -6.37 10.63
CA ARG A 129 -11.34 -6.92 11.09
C ARG A 129 -10.16 -6.21 10.44
N MET A 130 -10.24 -5.97 9.14
CA MET A 130 -9.23 -5.23 8.40
C MET A 130 -9.15 -3.78 8.87
N ALA A 131 -10.28 -3.10 9.02
CA ALA A 131 -10.32 -1.71 9.49
C ALA A 131 -9.73 -1.57 10.90
N THR A 132 -10.01 -2.52 11.78
CA THR A 132 -9.45 -2.54 13.13
C THR A 132 -7.94 -2.68 13.09
N ARG A 133 -7.44 -3.59 12.24
CA ARG A 133 -6.00 -3.81 12.11
C ARG A 133 -5.30 -2.59 11.53
N GLU A 134 -5.92 -1.94 10.54
CA GLU A 134 -5.39 -0.70 9.98
C GLU A 134 -5.22 0.37 11.05
N ARG A 135 -6.23 0.56 11.88
CA ARG A 135 -6.16 1.54 12.97
C ARG A 135 -5.07 1.20 13.98
N GLN A 136 -4.93 -0.07 14.33
CA GLN A 136 -3.88 -0.52 15.25
C GLN A 136 -2.49 -0.21 14.70
N LEU A 137 -2.28 -0.50 13.42
CA LEU A 137 -0.99 -0.26 12.78
C LEU A 137 -0.66 1.22 12.66
N LEU A 138 -1.65 2.06 12.28
CA LEU A 138 -1.46 3.50 12.25
C LEU A 138 -1.07 4.04 13.62
N ARG A 139 -1.76 3.59 14.66
CA ARG A 139 -1.47 4.01 16.03
C ARG A 139 -0.07 3.57 16.46
N ARG A 140 0.32 2.36 16.10
CA ARG A 140 1.64 1.83 16.45
C ARG A 140 2.77 2.55 15.74
N LEU A 141 2.56 3.04 14.54
CA LEU A 141 3.54 3.83 13.82
C LEU A 141 3.77 5.19 14.47
N GLY A 142 2.75 5.73 15.13
CA GLY A 142 2.83 7.04 15.76
C GLY A 142 2.97 8.16 14.76
N SER A 143 4.00 8.99 14.92
CA SER A 143 4.26 10.08 13.99
C SER A 143 4.65 9.55 12.61
N ILE A 144 3.99 10.06 11.58
CA ILE A 144 4.30 9.70 10.20
C ILE A 144 5.29 10.73 9.66
N PRO A 145 6.41 10.28 9.09
CA PRO A 145 7.39 11.21 8.55
C PRO A 145 6.86 11.91 7.30
N GLU A 146 7.48 13.03 6.98
CA GLU A 146 7.17 13.74 5.75
C GLU A 146 7.62 12.90 4.56
N LEU A 147 6.67 12.54 3.69
CA LEU A 147 6.93 11.70 2.52
C LEU A 147 6.91 12.50 1.23
N LEU A 148 5.97 13.42 1.10
CA LEU A 148 5.85 14.24 -0.10
C LEU A 148 6.67 15.51 0.07
N GLU A 149 7.62 15.73 -0.83
CA GLU A 149 8.41 16.95 -0.82
C GLU A 149 7.61 18.10 -1.39
N PRO A 150 7.74 19.30 -0.78
CA PRO A 150 7.02 20.48 -1.27
C PRO A 150 7.48 20.94 -2.65
#